data_c4350c1218f0c0626d81ad87961c630e
#
_entry.id   c4350c1218f0c0626d81ad87961c630e
#
_cell.length_a   1.000
_cell.length_b   1.000
_cell.length_c   1.000
_cell.angle_alpha   90.00
_cell.angle_beta   90.00
_cell.angle_gamma   90.00
#
_symmetry.space_group_name_H-M   'P 1'
#
loop_
_entity.id
_entity.type
_entity.pdbx_description
1 polymer ?
#
loop_
_entity_poly.entity_id
_entity_poly.type
_entity_poly.pdbx_seq_one_letter_code
_entity_poly.pdbx_strand_id
1 'polypeptide(L)'
;MTNYEILRKPIQPNEIEWRVQSAKNGKTTIVPYITSRAVMNRFDEAFGPEGWQDTYREWKGKGVMCTLSVKTEDGWISKEDGADDTAIESTKGGISDALKRAAVKWGMGRDLYEYPLVQIEGEMRFVPREIRGRLDQMTTMINDGQFTQQYVLIKKQ
;
A
#
# COMPACT_ATOMS: atom_id res chain seq x y z
N MET A 1 -5.35 5.07 22.18
CA MET A 1 -5.56 4.42 20.87
C MET A 1 -5.10 2.97 20.97
N THR A 2 -5.96 2.03 20.59
CA THR A 2 -5.59 0.61 20.62
C THR A 2 -4.60 0.28 19.49
N ASN A 3 -3.94 -0.87 19.61
CA ASN A 3 -3.01 -1.33 18.59
C ASN A 3 -3.69 -1.43 17.21
N TYR A 4 -4.93 -1.91 17.19
CA TYR A 4 -5.67 -2.06 15.94
C TYR A 4 -6.15 -0.72 15.38
N GLU A 5 -6.45 0.25 16.24
CA GLU A 5 -6.75 1.61 15.78
C GLU A 5 -5.53 2.26 15.14
N ILE A 6 -4.33 1.99 15.69
CA ILE A 6 -3.08 2.47 15.08
C ILE A 6 -2.92 1.90 13.67
N LEU A 7 -3.17 0.60 13.49
CA LEU A 7 -3.08 -0.01 12.16
C LEU A 7 -4.09 0.58 11.18
N ARG A 8 -5.26 0.96 11.65
CA ARG A 8 -6.35 1.48 10.81
C ARG A 8 -6.30 2.98 10.57
N LYS A 9 -5.36 3.70 11.16
CA LYS A 9 -5.21 5.12 10.89
C LYS A 9 -5.10 5.35 9.38
N PRO A 10 -5.72 6.41 8.84
CA PRO A 10 -5.59 6.71 7.42
C PRO A 10 -4.13 6.77 7.00
N ILE A 11 -3.87 6.27 5.79
CA ILE A 11 -2.52 6.28 5.24
C ILE A 11 -2.13 7.73 4.91
N GLN A 12 -0.94 8.14 5.35
CA GLN A 12 -0.45 9.48 5.16
C GLN A 12 0.32 9.60 3.83
N PRO A 13 0.48 10.82 3.30
CA PRO A 13 1.19 11.00 2.03
C PRO A 13 2.57 10.35 1.98
N ASN A 14 3.33 10.42 3.07
CA ASN A 14 4.68 9.84 3.10
C ASN A 14 4.69 8.31 3.22
N GLU A 15 3.54 7.70 3.39
CA GLU A 15 3.40 6.24 3.43
C GLU A 15 2.98 5.65 2.09
N ILE A 16 2.75 6.50 1.09
CA ILE A 16 2.23 6.09 -0.22
C ILE A 16 3.32 6.16 -1.29
N GLU A 17 3.35 5.12 -2.12
CA GLU A 17 4.06 5.12 -3.38
C GLU A 17 3.03 5.03 -4.49
N TRP A 18 3.05 6.00 -5.41
CA TRP A 18 2.17 6.00 -6.57
C TRP A 18 2.85 5.29 -7.73
N ARG A 19 2.16 4.35 -8.34
CA ARG A 19 2.69 3.57 -9.46
C ARG A 19 1.77 3.63 -10.66
N VAL A 20 2.36 3.55 -11.85
CA VAL A 20 1.61 3.41 -13.09
C VAL A 20 1.01 2.01 -13.14
N GLN A 21 -0.30 1.93 -13.27
CA GLN A 21 -1.01 0.67 -13.48
C GLN A 21 -1.15 0.35 -14.95
N SER A 22 -1.49 1.36 -15.76
CA SER A 22 -1.63 1.21 -17.21
C SER A 22 -1.45 2.55 -17.90
N ALA A 23 -1.03 2.52 -19.16
CA ALA A 23 -0.93 3.70 -20.00
C ALA A 23 -1.48 3.33 -21.37
N LYS A 24 -2.65 3.87 -21.69
CA LYS A 24 -3.34 3.58 -22.96
C LYS A 24 -4.38 4.65 -23.25
N ASN A 25 -4.70 4.78 -24.54
CA ASN A 25 -5.75 5.70 -24.99
C ASN A 25 -5.50 7.14 -24.57
N GLY A 26 -4.23 7.55 -24.54
CA GLY A 26 -3.84 8.91 -24.18
C GLY A 26 -3.89 9.23 -22.70
N LYS A 27 -4.03 8.23 -21.85
CA LYS A 27 -4.11 8.43 -20.39
C LYS A 27 -3.29 7.40 -19.65
N THR A 28 -2.74 7.80 -18.52
CA THR A 28 -2.02 6.93 -17.60
C THR A 28 -2.81 6.80 -16.31
N THR A 29 -3.15 5.55 -15.96
CA THR A 29 -3.81 5.26 -14.68
C THR A 29 -2.74 5.01 -13.63
N ILE A 30 -2.82 5.73 -12.52
CA ILE A 30 -1.90 5.54 -11.40
C ILE A 30 -2.68 5.10 -10.16
N VAL A 31 -2.02 4.30 -9.34
CA VAL A 31 -2.64 3.74 -8.14
C VAL A 31 -1.74 3.92 -6.93
N PRO A 32 -2.32 4.13 -5.75
CA PRO A 32 -1.55 4.27 -4.52
C PRO A 32 -1.26 2.90 -3.91
N TYR A 33 -0.04 2.71 -3.45
CA TYR A 33 0.40 1.54 -2.69
C TYR A 33 1.05 1.99 -1.39
N ILE A 34 0.83 1.26 -0.31
CA ILE A 34 1.61 1.50 0.91
C ILE A 34 3.04 1.01 0.65
N THR A 35 4.01 1.63 1.31
CA THR A 35 5.39 1.18 1.23
C THR A 35 5.66 0.12 2.28
N SER A 36 6.62 -0.78 2.03
CA SER A 36 7.02 -1.77 3.03
C SER A 36 7.56 -1.11 4.29
N ARG A 37 8.27 0.01 4.13
CA ARG A 37 8.79 0.76 5.27
C ARG A 37 7.66 1.30 6.14
N ALA A 38 6.58 1.78 5.52
CA ALA A 38 5.41 2.25 6.25
C ALA A 38 4.77 1.11 7.06
N VAL A 39 4.71 -0.09 6.48
CA VAL A 39 4.20 -1.27 7.20
C VAL A 39 5.05 -1.53 8.44
N MET A 40 6.37 -1.60 8.28
CA MET A 40 7.27 -1.86 9.39
C MET A 40 7.12 -0.81 10.50
N ASN A 41 7.12 0.47 10.11
CA ASN A 41 7.02 1.56 11.07
C ASN A 41 5.67 1.53 11.81
N ARG A 42 4.59 1.24 11.11
CA ARG A 42 3.27 1.22 11.72
C ARG A 42 3.10 0.02 12.66
N PHE A 43 3.64 -1.13 12.30
CA PHE A 43 3.60 -2.31 13.16
C PHE A 43 4.51 -2.14 14.38
N ASP A 44 5.65 -1.46 14.22
CA ASP A 44 6.49 -1.09 15.37
C ASP A 44 5.75 -0.14 16.33
N GLU A 45 5.04 0.84 15.78
CA GLU A 45 4.26 1.77 16.59
C GLU A 45 3.14 1.04 17.35
N ALA A 46 2.46 0.13 16.69
CA ALA A 46 1.31 -0.56 17.26
C ALA A 46 1.71 -1.63 18.29
N PHE A 47 2.73 -2.41 18.01
CA PHE A 47 3.07 -3.61 18.78
C PHE A 47 4.47 -3.60 19.36
N GLY A 48 5.32 -2.65 19.00
CA GLY A 48 6.74 -2.67 19.32
C GLY A 48 7.50 -3.62 18.40
N PRO A 49 8.84 -3.46 18.31
CA PRO A 49 9.62 -4.27 17.36
C PRO A 49 9.65 -5.77 17.70
N GLU A 50 9.34 -6.13 18.93
CA GLU A 50 9.26 -7.52 19.35
C GLU A 50 7.83 -8.06 19.38
N GLY A 51 6.85 -7.21 19.07
CA GLY A 51 5.43 -7.57 19.12
C GLY A 51 4.84 -7.99 17.79
N TRP A 52 5.63 -8.06 16.74
CA TRP A 52 5.18 -8.53 15.44
C TRP A 52 6.33 -9.25 14.73
N GLN A 53 5.98 -10.11 13.79
CA GLN A 53 6.98 -10.81 12.98
C GLN A 53 6.38 -11.21 11.65
N ASP A 54 7.24 -11.32 10.65
CA ASP A 54 6.86 -11.73 9.31
C ASP A 54 7.76 -12.89 8.88
N THR A 55 7.15 -13.90 8.25
CA THR A 55 7.87 -15.02 7.68
C THR A 55 7.34 -15.27 6.27
N TYR A 56 8.16 -15.86 5.44
CA TYR A 56 7.89 -16.02 4.03
C TYR A 56 8.13 -17.44 3.58
N ARG A 57 7.31 -17.92 2.65
CA ARG A 57 7.53 -19.21 2.02
C ARG A 57 7.12 -19.13 0.55
N GLU A 58 7.72 -19.96 -0.25
CA GLU A 58 7.36 -20.07 -1.65
C GLU A 58 5.99 -20.75 -1.75
N TRP A 59 5.16 -20.26 -2.67
CA TRP A 59 3.84 -20.82 -2.89
C TRP A 59 3.76 -21.39 -4.31
N LYS A 60 3.73 -22.72 -4.41
CA LYS A 60 3.55 -23.47 -5.68
C LYS A 60 4.56 -23.07 -6.77
N GLY A 61 5.76 -22.67 -6.40
CA GLY A 61 6.82 -22.29 -7.33
C GLY A 61 6.59 -21.00 -8.11
N LYS A 62 5.54 -20.23 -7.78
CA LYS A 62 5.16 -19.04 -8.57
C LYS A 62 5.04 -17.78 -7.76
N GLY A 63 5.04 -17.85 -6.47
CA GLY A 63 4.79 -16.66 -5.66
C GLY A 63 5.37 -16.77 -4.27
N VAL A 64 5.09 -15.76 -3.47
CA VAL A 64 5.55 -15.66 -2.09
C VAL A 64 4.35 -15.49 -1.18
N MET A 65 4.29 -16.31 -0.14
CA MET A 65 3.27 -16.19 0.91
C MET A 65 3.91 -15.56 2.14
N CYS A 66 3.31 -14.50 2.65
CA CYS A 66 3.74 -13.84 3.89
C CYS A 66 2.81 -14.26 5.02
N THR A 67 3.41 -14.72 6.11
CA THR A 67 2.71 -14.91 7.38
C THR A 67 3.09 -13.75 8.27
N LEU A 68 2.13 -12.87 8.56
CA LEU A 68 2.32 -11.68 9.37
C LEU A 68 1.61 -11.90 10.71
N SER A 69 2.40 -11.93 11.77
CA SER A 69 1.92 -12.30 13.11
C SER A 69 2.10 -11.16 14.09
N VAL A 70 1.16 -11.05 15.01
CA VAL A 70 1.26 -10.09 16.12
C VAL A 70 1.09 -10.82 17.45
N LYS A 71 1.77 -10.31 18.47
CA LYS A 71 1.71 -10.86 19.80
C LYS A 71 0.53 -10.26 20.57
N THR A 72 -0.30 -11.12 21.11
CA THR A 72 -1.44 -10.73 21.94
C THR A 72 -1.30 -11.34 23.33
N GLU A 73 -2.20 -10.98 24.23
CA GLU A 73 -2.23 -11.58 25.57
C GLU A 73 -2.42 -13.10 25.51
N ASP A 74 -3.09 -13.58 24.47
CA ASP A 74 -3.37 -15.02 24.29
C ASP A 74 -2.37 -15.70 23.38
N GLY A 75 -1.24 -15.06 23.08
CA GLY A 75 -0.21 -15.62 22.23
C GLY A 75 -0.15 -14.95 20.86
N TRP A 76 0.54 -15.59 19.93
CA TRP A 76 0.72 -15.06 18.57
C TRP A 76 -0.49 -15.38 17.71
N ILE A 77 -0.97 -14.38 16.99
CA ILE A 77 -2.03 -14.54 15.99
C ILE A 77 -1.44 -14.21 14.64
N SER A 78 -1.71 -15.04 13.65
CA SER A 78 -1.13 -14.92 12.31
C SER A 78 -2.20 -14.72 11.26
N LYS A 79 -1.89 -13.90 10.27
CA LYS A 79 -2.68 -13.76 9.05
C LYS A 79 -1.73 -13.88 7.86
N GLU A 80 -2.22 -14.43 6.77
CA GLU A 80 -1.41 -14.69 5.60
C GLU A 80 -2.01 -14.08 4.34
N ASP A 81 -1.15 -13.61 3.46
CA ASP A 81 -1.52 -13.28 2.09
C ASP A 81 -0.29 -13.44 1.22
N GLY A 82 -0.51 -13.61 -0.06
CA GLY A 82 0.54 -13.86 -1.01
C GLY A 82 0.51 -12.95 -2.21
N ALA A 83 1.61 -12.93 -2.92
CA ALA A 83 1.75 -12.20 -4.17
C ALA A 83 2.53 -13.05 -5.16
N ASP A 84 2.20 -12.92 -6.44
CA ASP A 84 2.96 -13.56 -7.49
C ASP A 84 4.32 -12.88 -7.64
N ASP A 85 5.31 -13.66 -8.04
CA ASP A 85 6.62 -13.10 -8.39
C ASP A 85 6.46 -12.17 -9.58
N THR A 86 7.10 -11.01 -9.50
CA THR A 86 7.14 -10.09 -10.64
C THR A 86 8.27 -10.49 -11.57
N ALA A 87 8.11 -10.20 -12.86
CA ALA A 87 9.06 -10.62 -13.89
C ALA A 87 10.45 -9.98 -13.74
N ILE A 88 10.55 -8.84 -13.06
CA ILE A 88 11.79 -8.06 -12.98
C ILE A 88 12.51 -8.23 -11.65
N GLU A 89 11.78 -8.34 -10.55
CA GLU A 89 12.34 -8.46 -9.20
C GLU A 89 11.63 -9.57 -8.44
N SER A 90 11.57 -10.76 -9.06
CA SER A 90 10.66 -11.81 -8.62
C SER A 90 10.66 -12.06 -7.11
N THR A 91 11.81 -12.36 -6.52
CA THR A 91 11.85 -12.69 -5.10
C THR A 91 11.63 -11.46 -4.21
N LYS A 92 12.38 -10.39 -4.48
CA LYS A 92 12.30 -9.16 -3.68
C LYS A 92 10.95 -8.48 -3.81
N GLY A 93 10.44 -8.37 -5.04
CA GLY A 93 9.14 -7.77 -5.30
C GLY A 93 8.02 -8.59 -4.70
N GLY A 94 8.11 -9.92 -4.79
CA GLY A 94 7.14 -10.82 -4.20
C GLY A 94 7.07 -10.70 -2.69
N ILE A 95 8.21 -10.63 -2.03
CA ILE A 95 8.28 -10.48 -0.56
C ILE A 95 7.63 -9.15 -0.13
N SER A 96 8.00 -8.07 -0.79
CA SER A 96 7.46 -6.74 -0.48
C SER A 96 5.95 -6.69 -0.70
N ASP A 97 5.47 -7.22 -1.81
CA ASP A 97 4.04 -7.22 -2.13
C ASP A 97 3.26 -8.14 -1.18
N ALA A 98 3.80 -9.29 -0.82
CA ALA A 98 3.16 -10.20 0.11
C ALA A 98 3.01 -9.58 1.49
N LEU A 99 4.02 -8.85 1.97
CA LEU A 99 3.95 -8.14 3.25
C LEU A 99 2.85 -7.08 3.24
N LYS A 100 2.79 -6.26 2.18
CA LYS A 100 1.76 -5.22 2.07
C LYS A 100 0.36 -5.82 2.05
N ARG A 101 0.16 -6.92 1.32
CA ARG A 101 -1.14 -7.60 1.25
C ARG A 101 -1.53 -8.21 2.60
N ALA A 102 -0.59 -8.79 3.31
CA ALA A 102 -0.84 -9.32 4.64
C ALA A 102 -1.18 -8.19 5.64
N ALA A 103 -0.54 -7.03 5.52
CA ALA A 103 -0.82 -5.87 6.35
C ALA A 103 -2.28 -5.39 6.18
N VAL A 104 -2.82 -5.47 4.96
CA VAL A 104 -4.22 -5.11 4.69
C VAL A 104 -5.17 -6.01 5.48
N LYS A 105 -4.84 -7.27 5.64
CA LYS A 105 -5.66 -8.18 6.45
C LYS A 105 -5.70 -7.76 7.92
N TRP A 106 -4.65 -7.10 8.39
CA TRP A 106 -4.59 -6.55 9.74
C TRP A 106 -5.23 -5.16 9.86
N GLY A 107 -5.66 -4.58 8.75
CA GLY A 107 -6.37 -3.30 8.74
C GLY A 107 -5.58 -2.13 8.18
N MET A 108 -4.29 -2.29 7.92
CA MET A 108 -3.46 -1.22 7.40
C MET A 108 -3.59 -1.09 5.89
N GLY A 109 -3.94 0.10 5.42
CA GLY A 109 -3.99 0.38 4.00
C GLY A 109 -5.30 0.05 3.30
N ARG A 110 -6.32 -0.41 4.04
CA ARG A 110 -7.63 -0.68 3.44
C ARG A 110 -8.27 0.55 2.84
N ASP A 111 -7.99 1.71 3.41
CA ASP A 111 -8.52 2.97 2.92
C ASP A 111 -8.05 3.31 1.51
N LEU A 112 -6.90 2.80 1.07
CA LEU A 112 -6.41 3.05 -0.28
C LEU A 112 -7.31 2.44 -1.36
N TYR A 113 -8.05 1.38 -1.03
CA TYR A 113 -8.99 0.77 -1.98
C TYR A 113 -10.21 1.67 -2.24
N GLU A 114 -10.45 2.66 -1.37
CA GLU A 114 -11.54 3.61 -1.52
C GLU A 114 -11.12 4.89 -2.25
N TYR A 115 -9.86 4.97 -2.69
CA TYR A 115 -9.37 6.14 -3.40
C TYR A 115 -10.06 6.30 -4.75
N PRO A 116 -10.15 7.54 -5.25
CA PRO A 116 -10.69 7.77 -6.59
C PRO A 116 -9.81 7.14 -7.66
N LEU A 117 -10.39 6.92 -8.83
CA LEU A 117 -9.60 6.58 -10.02
C LEU A 117 -8.80 7.82 -10.41
N VAL A 118 -7.48 7.70 -10.44
CA VAL A 118 -6.60 8.82 -10.79
C VAL A 118 -5.92 8.53 -12.12
N GLN A 119 -6.10 9.44 -13.06
CA GLN A 119 -5.46 9.34 -14.37
C GLN A 119 -4.71 10.64 -14.68
N ILE A 120 -3.63 10.49 -15.44
CA ILE A 120 -2.83 11.61 -15.94
C ILE A 120 -3.02 11.66 -17.45
N GLU A 121 -3.20 12.86 -17.99
CA GLU A 121 -3.25 13.06 -19.44
C GLU A 121 -1.90 12.70 -20.06
N GLY A 122 -1.94 11.89 -21.12
CA GLY A 122 -0.75 11.37 -21.77
C GLY A 122 -0.39 9.94 -21.32
N GLU A 123 0.47 9.28 -22.09
CA GLU A 123 0.91 7.92 -21.78
C GLU A 123 2.33 7.97 -21.22
N MET A 124 2.49 7.59 -19.98
CA MET A 124 3.74 7.72 -19.24
C MET A 124 4.19 6.38 -18.66
N ARG A 125 5.51 6.20 -18.56
CA ARG A 125 6.10 5.00 -17.93
C ARG A 125 6.24 5.15 -16.43
N PHE A 126 6.35 6.39 -15.93
CA PHE A 126 6.55 6.68 -14.52
C PHE A 126 5.63 7.82 -14.11
N VAL A 127 5.30 7.87 -12.83
CA VAL A 127 4.54 8.99 -12.27
C VAL A 127 5.45 10.23 -12.25
N PRO A 128 5.06 11.34 -12.91
CA PRO A 128 5.90 12.53 -12.91
C PRO A 128 6.12 13.08 -11.51
N ARG A 129 7.35 13.46 -11.22
CA ARG A 129 7.70 14.02 -9.91
C ARG A 129 6.92 15.30 -9.62
N GLU A 130 6.62 16.09 -10.64
CA GLU A 130 5.96 17.37 -10.53
C GLU A 130 4.55 17.31 -9.95
N ILE A 131 3.86 16.17 -10.10
CA ILE A 131 2.49 16.04 -9.58
C ILE A 131 2.44 15.51 -8.16
N ARG A 132 3.58 15.17 -7.55
CA ARG A 132 3.61 14.56 -6.21
C ARG A 132 2.94 15.45 -5.17
N GLY A 133 3.20 16.76 -5.22
CA GLY A 133 2.57 17.71 -4.30
C GLY A 133 1.04 17.70 -4.40
N ARG A 134 0.52 17.60 -5.61
CA ARG A 134 -0.93 17.51 -5.83
C ARG A 134 -1.51 16.21 -5.30
N LEU A 135 -0.81 15.11 -5.47
CA LEU A 135 -1.22 13.81 -4.95
C LEU A 135 -1.21 13.81 -3.43
N ASP A 136 -0.19 14.38 -2.82
CA ASP A 136 -0.09 14.48 -1.36
C ASP A 136 -1.22 15.34 -0.79
N GLN A 137 -1.55 16.44 -1.44
CA GLN A 137 -2.66 17.31 -1.05
C GLN A 137 -3.99 16.56 -1.15
N MET A 138 -4.18 15.79 -2.23
CA MET A 138 -5.39 14.98 -2.40
C MET A 138 -5.52 13.96 -1.25
N THR A 139 -4.44 13.29 -0.89
CA THR A 139 -4.43 12.34 0.23
C THR A 139 -4.85 13.02 1.53
N THR A 140 -4.30 14.19 1.81
CA THR A 140 -4.66 14.96 3.00
C THR A 140 -6.15 15.30 2.99
N MET A 141 -6.67 15.74 1.87
CA MET A 141 -8.10 16.09 1.74
C MET A 141 -8.99 14.86 1.89
N ILE A 142 -8.59 13.72 1.34
CA ILE A 142 -9.33 12.46 1.52
C ILE A 142 -9.38 12.11 3.01
N ASN A 143 -8.26 12.20 3.71
CA ASN A 143 -8.16 11.85 5.12
C ASN A 143 -8.98 12.79 6.00
N ASP A 144 -9.14 14.05 5.58
CA ASP A 144 -9.95 15.04 6.29
C ASP A 144 -11.43 14.98 5.92
N GLY A 145 -11.82 14.05 5.05
CA GLY A 145 -13.21 13.92 4.60
C GLY A 145 -13.68 15.03 3.67
N GLN A 146 -12.76 15.77 3.09
CA GLN A 146 -13.08 16.92 2.23
C GLN A 146 -13.04 16.61 0.75
N PHE A 147 -12.68 15.39 0.39
CA PHE A 147 -12.56 14.98 -1.02
C PHE A 147 -13.54 13.85 -1.29
N THR A 148 -14.51 14.11 -2.16
CA THR A 148 -15.60 13.15 -2.45
C THR A 148 -15.68 12.74 -3.90
N GLN A 149 -14.79 13.23 -4.77
CA GLN A 149 -14.76 12.87 -6.17
C GLN A 149 -14.33 11.41 -6.35
N GLN A 150 -14.95 10.74 -7.33
CA GLN A 150 -14.62 9.35 -7.64
C GLN A 150 -13.62 9.23 -8.79
N TYR A 151 -13.33 10.34 -9.47
CA TYR A 151 -12.44 10.37 -10.62
C TYR A 151 -11.65 11.67 -10.63
N VAL A 152 -10.35 11.56 -10.87
CA VAL A 152 -9.46 12.71 -10.99
C VAL A 152 -8.65 12.56 -12.27
N LEU A 153 -8.71 13.58 -13.12
CA LEU A 153 -7.86 13.67 -14.31
C LEU A 153 -6.87 14.80 -14.11
N ILE A 154 -5.59 14.47 -14.06
CA ILE A 154 -4.51 15.45 -13.95
C ILE A 154 -4.10 15.81 -15.36
N LYS A 155 -4.32 17.05 -15.73
CA LYS A 155 -4.03 17.52 -17.08
C LYS A 155 -2.56 17.85 -17.23
N LYS A 156 -2.04 17.58 -18.41
CA LYS A 156 -0.68 17.93 -18.79
C LYS A 156 -0.59 19.44 -18.92
N GLN A 157 0.43 20.03 -18.32
CA GLN A 157 0.71 21.46 -18.46
C GLN A 157 1.62 21.76 -19.63
#